data_1b3c9daefd8794c9e2b419617e44e41f
#
_entry.id   1b3c9daefd8794c9e2b419617e44e41f
#
_cell.length_a   1.000
_cell.length_b   1.000
_cell.length_c   1.000
_cell.angle_alpha   90.00
_cell.angle_beta   90.00
_cell.angle_gamma   90.00
#
_symmetry.space_group_name_H-M   'P 1'
#
loop_
_entity.id
_entity.type
_entity.pdbx_description
1 polymer ?
#
loop_
_entity_poly.entity_id
_entity_poly.type
_entity_poly.pdbx_seq_one_letter_code
_entity_poly.pdbx_strand_id
1 'polypeptide(L)'
;MLITLNHNNQSYQSNLAHPLNLAIPLREGPNTVNCFYAPLMETTPVVAGDFIGSTQAGGPVNFLNVKLNPHGNGTHTECVGHIAKEPHSINQRLRSYHHIAKLVSVYPTRQDSGDRVILRTQIEELLQPGEVQALILRTLPNDEQKLTRHYSGTNPPYLHHEATQYLVSCGIEHLLIDLPSVDREEDSGQLLSHKAFWQYPDKTRNNSTITELIYVAESIEDGLYLLNLQIAAFEIDVSPSKPVIYALTLS
;
A
#
# COMPACT_ATOMS: atom_id res chain seq x y z
N MET A 1 -23.32 -10.20 0.53
CA MET A 1 -22.95 -11.49 1.18
C MET A 1 -22.56 -11.16 2.61
N LEU A 2 -23.25 -11.77 3.58
CA LEU A 2 -22.89 -11.65 4.99
C LEU A 2 -22.02 -12.84 5.37
N ILE A 3 -20.92 -12.60 6.07
CA ILE A 3 -20.02 -13.61 6.61
C ILE A 3 -19.84 -13.42 8.11
N THR A 4 -19.51 -14.50 8.80
CA THR A 4 -19.12 -14.49 10.21
C THR A 4 -17.69 -15.01 10.31
N LEU A 5 -16.87 -14.35 11.14
CA LEU A 5 -15.50 -14.74 11.40
C LEU A 5 -15.15 -14.58 12.89
N ASN A 6 -14.21 -15.36 13.36
CA ASN A 6 -13.73 -15.30 14.74
C ASN A 6 -12.33 -14.71 14.80
N HIS A 7 -12.12 -13.79 15.73
CA HIS A 7 -10.83 -13.17 15.98
C HIS A 7 -10.70 -12.84 17.47
N ASN A 8 -9.59 -13.22 18.10
CA ASN A 8 -9.29 -12.97 19.52
C ASN A 8 -10.46 -13.33 20.46
N ASN A 9 -11.03 -14.53 20.27
CA ASN A 9 -12.17 -15.07 21.04
C ASN A 9 -13.47 -14.26 20.91
N GLN A 10 -13.57 -13.39 19.94
CA GLN A 10 -14.80 -12.66 19.60
C GLN A 10 -15.31 -13.07 18.22
N SER A 11 -16.63 -13.03 18.05
CA SER A 11 -17.29 -13.28 16.75
C SER A 11 -17.67 -11.95 16.11
N TYR A 12 -17.37 -11.83 14.82
CA TYR A 12 -17.65 -10.64 14.04
C TYR A 12 -18.46 -10.98 12.81
N GLN A 13 -19.31 -10.06 12.39
CA GLN A 13 -20.00 -10.10 11.11
C GLN A 13 -19.43 -9.04 10.17
N SER A 14 -19.42 -9.36 8.88
CA SER A 14 -19.03 -8.44 7.82
C SER A 14 -19.92 -8.60 6.60
N ASN A 15 -20.33 -7.49 5.99
CA ASN A 15 -21.11 -7.50 4.76
C ASN A 15 -20.23 -7.18 3.55
N LEU A 16 -19.88 -8.20 2.77
CA LEU A 16 -19.04 -8.06 1.58
C LEU A 16 -19.71 -7.34 0.40
N ALA A 17 -20.97 -6.92 0.54
CA ALA A 17 -21.62 -6.05 -0.45
C ALA A 17 -21.28 -4.57 -0.27
N HIS A 18 -20.60 -4.19 0.82
CA HIS A 18 -20.22 -2.81 1.13
C HIS A 18 -18.70 -2.64 1.23
N PRO A 19 -17.97 -2.76 0.09
CA PRO A 19 -16.53 -2.56 0.06
C PRO A 19 -16.16 -1.09 0.26
N LEU A 20 -15.11 -0.84 1.03
CA LEU A 20 -14.44 0.45 1.17
C LEU A 20 -13.10 0.36 0.44
N ASN A 21 -12.99 1.08 -0.68
CA ASN A 21 -11.80 1.05 -1.52
C ASN A 21 -10.69 1.95 -0.95
N LEU A 22 -9.48 1.41 -0.86
CA LEU A 22 -8.30 2.16 -0.42
C LEU A 22 -7.33 2.47 -1.56
N ALA A 23 -7.57 1.98 -2.77
CA ALA A 23 -6.65 2.20 -3.88
C ALA A 23 -6.89 3.57 -4.54
N ILE A 24 -5.80 4.28 -4.82
CA ILE A 24 -5.79 5.45 -5.69
C ILE A 24 -5.88 4.95 -7.15
N PRO A 25 -6.80 5.49 -7.96
CA PRO A 25 -6.93 5.08 -9.35
C PRO A 25 -5.68 5.39 -10.18
N LEU A 26 -5.20 4.40 -10.93
CA LEU A 26 -4.18 4.58 -11.97
C LEU A 26 -4.81 5.28 -13.18
N ARG A 27 -4.23 6.39 -13.62
CA ARG A 27 -4.73 7.15 -14.78
C ARG A 27 -3.60 7.94 -15.45
N GLU A 28 -3.80 8.25 -16.70
CA GLU A 28 -2.91 9.11 -17.46
C GLU A 28 -3.00 10.57 -17.05
N GLY A 29 -1.95 11.32 -17.39
CA GLY A 29 -1.89 12.77 -17.23
C GLY A 29 -1.42 13.24 -15.86
N PRO A 30 -1.30 14.56 -15.65
CA PRO A 30 -0.68 15.14 -14.47
C PRO A 30 -1.58 15.10 -13.21
N ASN A 31 -2.88 14.87 -13.36
CA ASN A 31 -3.83 14.83 -12.25
C ASN A 31 -3.91 13.42 -11.64
N THR A 32 -2.77 12.85 -11.33
CA THR A 32 -2.61 11.54 -10.71
C THR A 32 -1.54 11.61 -9.65
N VAL A 33 -1.55 10.67 -8.70
CA VAL A 33 -0.43 10.54 -7.75
C VAL A 33 0.84 10.13 -8.48
N ASN A 34 1.98 10.69 -8.08
CA ASN A 34 3.28 10.32 -8.61
C ASN A 34 4.37 10.50 -7.55
N CYS A 35 5.39 9.64 -7.57
CA CYS A 35 6.57 9.76 -6.71
C CYS A 35 7.84 9.26 -7.39
N PHE A 36 8.99 9.54 -6.79
CA PHE A 36 10.31 9.11 -7.24
C PHE A 36 10.65 9.51 -8.68
N TYR A 37 10.13 10.65 -9.16
CA TYR A 37 10.31 11.12 -10.53
C TYR A 37 9.96 10.07 -11.59
N ALA A 38 9.09 9.10 -11.25
CA ALA A 38 8.66 8.07 -12.17
C ALA A 38 7.95 8.69 -13.38
N PRO A 39 8.17 8.16 -14.59
CA PRO A 39 7.36 8.53 -15.74
C PRO A 39 5.87 8.33 -15.43
N LEU A 40 5.02 9.23 -15.91
CA LEU A 40 3.57 9.07 -15.78
C LEU A 40 3.10 7.82 -16.54
N MET A 41 1.98 7.27 -16.10
CA MET A 41 1.32 6.20 -16.82
C MET A 41 0.92 6.69 -18.22
N GLU A 42 1.12 5.85 -19.23
CA GLU A 42 0.78 6.09 -20.63
C GLU A 42 -0.03 4.93 -21.16
N THR A 43 -1.02 5.23 -22.01
CA THR A 43 -1.72 4.24 -22.82
C THR A 43 -1.61 4.57 -24.29
N THR A 44 -1.43 3.55 -25.14
CA THR A 44 -1.35 3.72 -26.58
C THR A 44 -2.15 2.63 -27.27
N PRO A 45 -2.97 2.95 -28.30
CA PRO A 45 -3.60 1.92 -29.10
C PRO A 45 -2.59 1.00 -29.76
N VAL A 46 -2.88 -0.29 -29.80
CA VAL A 46 -2.14 -1.23 -30.65
C VAL A 46 -2.48 -0.92 -32.11
N VAL A 47 -1.46 -0.78 -32.95
CA VAL A 47 -1.59 -0.58 -34.40
C VAL A 47 -0.86 -1.71 -35.11
N ALA A 48 -1.54 -2.41 -36.02
CA ALA A 48 -0.97 -3.52 -36.78
C ALA A 48 -1.60 -3.53 -38.21
N GLY A 49 -0.84 -3.04 -39.19
CA GLY A 49 -1.39 -2.80 -40.52
C GLY A 49 -2.59 -1.85 -40.50
N ASP A 50 -3.71 -2.29 -41.04
CA ASP A 50 -4.97 -1.51 -41.00
C ASP A 50 -5.75 -1.59 -39.68
N PHE A 51 -5.30 -2.43 -38.75
CA PHE A 51 -5.94 -2.56 -37.44
C PHE A 51 -5.49 -1.42 -36.52
N ILE A 52 -6.50 -0.72 -35.93
CA ILE A 52 -6.29 0.31 -34.91
C ILE A 52 -7.10 -0.09 -33.67
N GLY A 53 -6.43 -0.31 -32.54
CA GLY A 53 -7.02 -0.67 -31.25
C GLY A 53 -7.66 0.52 -30.52
N SER A 54 -8.47 1.31 -31.22
CA SER A 54 -9.20 2.46 -30.66
C SER A 54 -10.52 2.64 -31.39
N THR A 55 -11.62 2.51 -30.68
CA THR A 55 -12.97 2.79 -31.21
C THR A 55 -13.14 4.26 -31.56
N GLN A 56 -12.49 5.15 -30.81
CA GLN A 56 -12.49 6.58 -31.09
C GLN A 56 -11.78 6.94 -32.40
N ALA A 57 -10.78 6.16 -32.79
CA ALA A 57 -10.07 6.30 -34.06
C ALA A 57 -10.67 5.45 -35.20
N GLY A 58 -11.88 4.92 -35.02
CA GLY A 58 -12.60 4.13 -36.04
C GLY A 58 -12.27 2.63 -36.04
N GLY A 59 -11.49 2.16 -35.11
CA GLY A 59 -11.21 0.73 -34.94
C GLY A 59 -12.38 -0.05 -34.33
N PRO A 60 -12.37 -1.38 -34.42
CA PRO A 60 -13.50 -2.22 -33.96
C PRO A 60 -13.56 -2.41 -32.44
N VAL A 61 -12.45 -2.23 -31.73
CA VAL A 61 -12.31 -2.45 -30.27
C VAL A 61 -11.27 -1.50 -29.70
N ASN A 62 -11.33 -1.30 -28.37
CA ASN A 62 -10.22 -0.70 -27.62
C ASN A 62 -9.24 -1.80 -27.23
N PHE A 63 -8.01 -1.73 -27.74
CA PHE A 63 -6.93 -2.65 -27.45
C PHE A 63 -5.67 -1.83 -27.21
N LEU A 64 -5.39 -1.55 -25.93
CA LEU A 64 -4.38 -0.60 -25.49
C LEU A 64 -3.17 -1.29 -24.90
N ASN A 65 -1.97 -0.80 -25.26
CA ASN A 65 -0.78 -1.00 -24.46
C ASN A 65 -0.86 -0.08 -23.23
N VAL A 66 -0.37 -0.57 -22.08
CA VAL A 66 -0.24 0.21 -20.86
C VAL A 66 1.22 0.20 -20.42
N LYS A 67 1.79 1.38 -20.21
CA LYS A 67 3.11 1.58 -19.64
C LYS A 67 2.98 2.29 -18.32
N LEU A 68 3.48 1.70 -17.25
CA LEU A 68 3.43 2.28 -15.90
C LEU A 68 4.64 1.86 -15.08
N ASN A 69 4.95 2.66 -14.07
CA ASN A 69 5.85 2.27 -12.98
C ASN A 69 5.00 1.96 -11.75
N PRO A 70 4.92 0.69 -11.28
CA PRO A 70 4.05 0.36 -10.15
C PRO A 70 4.38 1.13 -8.88
N HIS A 71 5.67 1.29 -8.54
CA HIS A 71 6.10 2.03 -7.34
C HIS A 71 5.77 3.53 -7.40
N GLY A 72 5.74 4.11 -8.61
CA GLY A 72 5.63 5.56 -8.77
C GLY A 72 4.27 6.10 -9.15
N ASN A 73 3.35 5.28 -9.68
CA ASN A 73 2.14 5.78 -10.32
C ASN A 73 0.84 5.58 -9.54
N GLY A 74 0.85 4.85 -8.42
CA GLY A 74 -0.35 4.65 -7.62
C GLY A 74 -0.23 3.55 -6.59
N THR A 75 -1.37 3.13 -6.04
CA THR A 75 -1.40 2.10 -5.02
C THR A 75 -0.82 0.79 -5.54
N HIS A 76 0.18 0.30 -4.84
CA HIS A 76 0.91 -0.90 -5.18
C HIS A 76 1.23 -1.71 -3.93
N THR A 77 1.49 -2.99 -4.12
CA THR A 77 1.95 -3.90 -3.08
C THR A 77 3.25 -4.54 -3.52
N GLU A 78 4.21 -4.57 -2.62
CA GLU A 78 5.55 -5.06 -2.85
C GLU A 78 5.99 -6.10 -1.83
N CYS A 79 6.98 -6.90 -2.20
CA CYS A 79 7.64 -7.87 -1.33
C CYS A 79 9.12 -7.54 -1.16
N VAL A 80 9.82 -8.35 -0.39
CA VAL A 80 11.26 -8.17 -0.11
C VAL A 80 12.13 -8.06 -1.38
N GLY A 81 11.62 -8.51 -2.53
CA GLY A 81 12.31 -8.35 -3.83
C GLY A 81 12.65 -6.91 -4.16
N HIS A 82 11.91 -5.94 -3.61
CA HIS A 82 12.18 -4.51 -3.78
C HIS A 82 13.59 -4.11 -3.29
N ILE A 83 14.10 -4.74 -2.25
CA ILE A 83 15.41 -4.42 -1.67
C ILE A 83 16.42 -5.59 -1.72
N ALA A 84 15.96 -6.79 -2.06
CA ALA A 84 16.80 -7.98 -2.07
C ALA A 84 17.67 -8.05 -3.34
N LYS A 85 18.84 -8.64 -3.21
CA LYS A 85 19.70 -8.94 -4.37
C LYS A 85 19.18 -10.11 -5.17
N GLU A 86 18.56 -11.06 -4.48
CA GLU A 86 17.93 -12.23 -5.07
C GLU A 86 16.55 -11.87 -5.63
N PRO A 87 16.14 -12.43 -6.77
CA PRO A 87 14.81 -12.17 -7.31
C PRO A 87 13.72 -12.78 -6.44
N HIS A 88 12.73 -11.96 -6.09
CA HIS A 88 11.50 -12.41 -5.42
C HIS A 88 10.31 -11.85 -6.17
N SER A 89 9.30 -12.68 -6.41
CA SER A 89 8.07 -12.29 -7.07
C SER A 89 6.96 -12.05 -6.05
N ILE A 90 6.30 -10.89 -6.12
CA ILE A 90 5.15 -10.58 -5.27
C ILE A 90 4.02 -11.59 -5.49
N ASN A 91 3.81 -12.06 -6.72
CA ASN A 91 2.82 -13.09 -7.05
C ASN A 91 3.06 -14.42 -6.32
N GLN A 92 4.32 -14.74 -6.02
CA GLN A 92 4.71 -15.92 -5.27
C GLN A 92 4.76 -15.69 -3.76
N ARG A 93 4.88 -14.44 -3.30
CA ARG A 93 5.03 -14.10 -1.88
C ARG A 93 3.72 -13.79 -1.18
N LEU A 94 2.79 -13.12 -1.84
CA LEU A 94 1.45 -12.90 -1.30
C LEU A 94 0.62 -14.19 -1.44
N ARG A 95 0.49 -14.94 -0.34
CA ARG A 95 -0.12 -16.29 -0.32
C ARG A 95 -1.57 -16.31 0.15
N SER A 96 -1.98 -15.31 0.89
CA SER A 96 -3.34 -15.14 1.40
C SER A 96 -3.83 -13.73 1.10
N TYR A 97 -5.13 -13.59 0.93
CA TYR A 97 -5.72 -12.36 0.40
C TYR A 97 -6.73 -11.72 1.36
N HIS A 98 -7.05 -12.40 2.47
CA HIS A 98 -7.99 -11.91 3.46
C HIS A 98 -7.33 -11.92 4.83
N HIS A 99 -7.33 -10.76 5.50
CA HIS A 99 -6.67 -10.57 6.78
C HIS A 99 -7.56 -9.74 7.70
N ILE A 100 -7.49 -9.99 9.00
CA ILE A 100 -7.99 -9.01 9.96
C ILE A 100 -6.96 -7.89 10.03
N ALA A 101 -7.42 -6.68 9.73
CA ALA A 101 -6.62 -5.48 9.72
C ALA A 101 -7.10 -4.49 10.76
N LYS A 102 -6.17 -3.74 11.34
CA LYS A 102 -6.48 -2.57 12.15
C LYS A 102 -6.14 -1.30 11.37
N LEU A 103 -7.11 -0.41 11.24
CA LEU A 103 -6.89 0.94 10.76
C LEU A 103 -6.58 1.84 11.94
N VAL A 104 -5.50 2.59 11.84
CA VAL A 104 -5.12 3.62 12.84
C VAL A 104 -4.69 4.91 12.14
N SER A 105 -4.98 6.04 12.78
CA SER A 105 -4.60 7.36 12.29
C SER A 105 -3.52 7.97 13.17
N VAL A 106 -2.49 8.58 12.55
CA VAL A 106 -1.36 9.16 13.26
C VAL A 106 -0.95 10.52 12.67
N TYR A 107 -0.60 11.47 13.53
CA TYR A 107 0.08 12.72 13.14
C TYR A 107 1.60 12.50 13.15
N PRO A 108 2.29 12.49 12.00
CA PRO A 108 3.74 12.38 11.99
C PRO A 108 4.40 13.51 12.79
N THR A 109 5.33 13.16 13.65
CA THR A 109 6.03 14.11 14.53
C THR A 109 7.06 14.91 13.74
N ARG A 110 7.00 16.24 13.84
CA ARG A 110 8.01 17.10 13.24
C ARG A 110 9.32 17.02 14.03
N GLN A 111 10.41 16.77 13.33
CA GLN A 111 11.76 16.72 13.88
C GLN A 111 12.49 18.06 13.67
N ASP A 112 13.56 18.30 14.42
CA ASP A 112 14.41 19.49 14.27
C ASP A 112 15.05 19.58 12.88
N SER A 113 15.27 18.45 12.21
CA SER A 113 15.70 18.35 10.81
C SER A 113 14.70 18.93 9.80
N GLY A 114 13.44 19.13 10.22
CA GLY A 114 12.32 19.50 9.37
C GLY A 114 11.54 18.27 8.85
N ASP A 115 12.04 17.07 9.05
CA ASP A 115 11.34 15.82 8.70
C ASP A 115 10.07 15.63 9.52
N ARG A 116 9.14 14.87 8.96
CA ARG A 116 7.92 14.42 9.62
C ARG A 116 7.97 12.90 9.75
N VAL A 117 8.06 12.41 10.98
CA VAL A 117 8.39 11.01 11.24
C VAL A 117 7.32 10.35 12.11
N ILE A 118 6.91 9.16 11.75
CA ILE A 118 6.06 8.30 12.59
C ILE A 118 6.99 7.54 13.52
N LEU A 119 6.88 7.84 14.81
CA LEU A 119 7.77 7.32 15.84
C LEU A 119 7.21 6.02 16.45
N ARG A 120 8.11 5.22 17.01
CA ARG A 120 7.77 3.98 17.72
C ARG A 120 6.74 4.22 18.83
N THR A 121 6.92 5.24 19.64
CA THR A 121 6.02 5.57 20.75
C THR A 121 4.58 5.79 20.30
N GLN A 122 4.38 6.40 19.13
CA GLN A 122 3.05 6.61 18.55
C GLN A 122 2.38 5.28 18.17
N ILE A 123 3.17 4.34 17.64
CA ILE A 123 2.64 3.01 17.25
C ILE A 123 2.35 2.16 18.49
N GLU A 124 3.19 2.24 19.54
CA GLU A 124 2.99 1.53 20.81
C GLU A 124 1.67 1.91 21.50
N GLU A 125 1.20 3.15 21.35
CA GLU A 125 -0.09 3.61 21.85
C GLU A 125 -1.28 3.05 21.04
N LEU A 126 -1.07 2.71 19.77
CA LEU A 126 -2.12 2.37 18.82
C LEU A 126 -2.25 0.87 18.53
N LEU A 127 -1.21 0.09 18.78
CA LEU A 127 -1.14 -1.32 18.39
C LEU A 127 -0.55 -2.18 19.52
N GLN A 128 -1.20 -3.32 19.79
CA GLN A 128 -0.72 -4.30 20.75
C GLN A 128 -0.15 -5.55 20.05
N PRO A 129 0.86 -6.22 20.66
CA PRO A 129 1.41 -7.47 20.12
C PRO A 129 0.33 -8.55 19.92
N GLY A 130 0.33 -9.17 18.74
CA GLY A 130 -0.61 -10.23 18.38
C GLY A 130 -2.05 -9.78 18.13
N GLU A 131 -2.32 -8.47 18.10
CA GLU A 131 -3.67 -7.95 17.91
C GLU A 131 -4.22 -8.25 16.51
N VAL A 132 -3.43 -8.00 15.46
CA VAL A 132 -3.79 -8.22 14.04
C VAL A 132 -2.58 -8.63 13.22
N GLN A 133 -2.83 -9.19 12.04
CA GLN A 133 -1.77 -9.52 11.05
C GLN A 133 -1.54 -8.40 10.03
N ALA A 134 -2.52 -7.52 9.83
CA ALA A 134 -2.41 -6.41 8.91
C ALA A 134 -2.64 -5.07 9.62
N LEU A 135 -1.83 -4.07 9.29
CA LEU A 135 -2.00 -2.71 9.78
C LEU A 135 -2.23 -1.76 8.61
N ILE A 136 -3.24 -0.92 8.73
CA ILE A 136 -3.51 0.18 7.81
C ILE A 136 -3.21 1.48 8.56
N LEU A 137 -2.22 2.21 8.07
CA LEU A 137 -1.74 3.44 8.70
C LEU A 137 -2.14 4.65 7.86
N ARG A 138 -3.03 5.47 8.42
CA ARG A 138 -3.45 6.74 7.84
C ARG A 138 -2.70 7.89 8.49
N THR A 139 -2.02 8.71 7.70
CA THR A 139 -1.35 9.91 8.20
C THR A 139 -2.27 11.12 8.20
N LEU A 140 -2.16 11.93 9.26
CA LEU A 140 -2.90 13.16 9.44
C LEU A 140 -1.98 14.40 9.30
N PRO A 141 -2.49 15.55 8.80
CA PRO A 141 -3.83 15.73 8.28
C PRO A 141 -4.05 14.89 7.00
N ASN A 142 -5.26 14.37 6.85
CA ASN A 142 -5.64 13.56 5.70
C ASN A 142 -6.47 14.42 4.74
N ASP A 143 -5.90 14.84 3.63
CA ASP A 143 -6.59 15.63 2.62
C ASP A 143 -6.69 14.86 1.27
N GLU A 144 -7.71 15.21 0.47
CA GLU A 144 -7.94 14.57 -0.82
C GLU A 144 -6.84 14.87 -1.86
N GLN A 145 -5.95 15.84 -1.58
CA GLN A 145 -4.81 16.11 -2.46
C GLN A 145 -3.87 14.90 -2.54
N LYS A 146 -3.88 13.99 -1.54
CA LYS A 146 -3.14 12.73 -1.60
C LYS A 146 -3.48 11.90 -2.84
N LEU A 147 -4.71 12.03 -3.37
CA LEU A 147 -5.15 11.31 -4.57
C LEU A 147 -4.44 11.75 -5.87
N THR A 148 -3.85 12.95 -5.86
CA THR A 148 -3.22 13.55 -7.06
C THR A 148 -1.85 14.17 -6.77
N ARG A 149 -1.32 13.96 -5.57
CA ARG A 149 -0.08 14.61 -5.14
C ARG A 149 1.14 14.05 -5.88
N HIS A 150 1.98 14.96 -6.35
CA HIS A 150 3.34 14.63 -6.78
C HIS A 150 4.27 14.77 -5.59
N TYR A 151 4.78 13.64 -5.12
CA TYR A 151 5.58 13.58 -3.89
C TYR A 151 7.06 13.88 -4.09
N SER A 152 7.58 13.71 -5.31
CA SER A 152 9.01 13.85 -5.60
C SER A 152 9.58 15.21 -5.16
N GLY A 153 10.63 15.18 -4.35
CA GLY A 153 11.29 16.37 -3.81
C GLY A 153 10.50 17.13 -2.74
N THR A 154 9.40 16.55 -2.20
CA THR A 154 8.54 17.23 -1.21
C THR A 154 8.82 16.84 0.24
N ASN A 155 9.77 15.94 0.46
CA ASN A 155 10.09 15.36 1.77
C ASN A 155 8.83 14.86 2.51
N PRO A 156 8.12 13.85 1.96
CA PRO A 156 6.94 13.29 2.58
C PRO A 156 7.26 12.67 3.94
N PRO A 157 6.26 12.49 4.83
CA PRO A 157 6.46 11.76 6.06
C PRO A 157 6.92 10.31 5.79
N TYR A 158 7.54 9.70 6.80
CA TYR A 158 7.99 8.31 6.76
C TYR A 158 7.97 7.66 8.14
N LEU A 159 8.18 6.34 8.22
CA LEU A 159 8.29 5.61 9.48
C LEU A 159 9.74 5.62 9.97
N HIS A 160 9.94 5.85 11.27
CA HIS A 160 11.21 5.54 11.89
C HIS A 160 11.43 4.02 11.93
N HIS A 161 12.64 3.56 11.64
CA HIS A 161 12.92 2.12 11.60
C HIS A 161 12.60 1.38 12.91
N GLU A 162 12.70 2.05 14.07
CA GLU A 162 12.28 1.47 15.35
C GLU A 162 10.76 1.27 15.44
N ALA A 163 9.96 2.17 14.82
CA ALA A 163 8.52 1.96 14.69
C ALA A 163 8.24 0.70 13.86
N THR A 164 8.96 0.54 12.75
CA THR A 164 8.85 -0.64 11.89
C THR A 164 9.29 -1.92 12.60
N GLN A 165 10.37 -1.88 13.39
CA GLN A 165 10.79 -3.01 14.25
C GLN A 165 9.70 -3.40 15.25
N TYR A 166 9.02 -2.41 15.83
CA TYR A 166 7.90 -2.67 16.73
C TYR A 166 6.72 -3.33 15.99
N LEU A 167 6.36 -2.86 14.79
CA LEU A 167 5.34 -3.52 13.96
C LEU A 167 5.66 -5.00 13.74
N VAL A 168 6.91 -5.31 13.43
CA VAL A 168 7.38 -6.69 13.27
C VAL A 168 7.23 -7.49 14.55
N SER A 169 7.59 -6.89 15.70
CA SER A 169 7.45 -7.55 17.02
C SER A 169 5.99 -7.77 17.42
N CYS A 170 5.07 -6.95 16.91
CA CYS A 170 3.63 -7.12 17.07
C CYS A 170 3.03 -8.22 16.17
N GLY A 171 3.82 -8.77 15.22
CA GLY A 171 3.36 -9.81 14.31
C GLY A 171 2.70 -9.28 13.04
N ILE A 172 2.89 -8.01 12.67
CA ILE A 172 2.36 -7.44 11.45
C ILE A 172 3.06 -8.09 10.25
N GLU A 173 2.28 -8.73 9.39
CA GLU A 173 2.72 -9.36 8.14
C GLU A 173 2.46 -8.47 6.93
N HIS A 174 1.37 -7.69 6.96
CA HIS A 174 0.95 -6.80 5.87
C HIS A 174 0.79 -5.37 6.39
N LEU A 175 1.65 -4.48 5.92
CA LEU A 175 1.59 -3.05 6.24
C LEU A 175 1.02 -2.29 5.05
N LEU A 176 -0.01 -1.47 5.27
CA LEU A 176 -0.59 -0.58 4.26
C LEU A 176 -0.42 0.86 4.75
N ILE A 177 0.15 1.74 3.92
CA ILE A 177 0.38 3.15 4.27
C ILE A 177 -0.08 4.10 3.15
N ASP A 178 -0.51 5.28 3.54
CA ASP A 178 -0.91 6.35 2.63
C ASP A 178 0.25 7.29 2.24
N LEU A 179 1.46 6.77 2.30
CA LEU A 179 2.71 7.44 1.97
C LEU A 179 3.36 6.81 0.74
N PRO A 180 4.26 7.54 0.04
CA PRO A 180 4.98 6.99 -1.10
C PRO A 180 6.06 5.98 -0.72
N SER A 181 6.53 5.99 0.54
CA SER A 181 7.50 5.04 1.07
C SER A 181 7.41 4.92 2.58
N VAL A 182 7.80 3.75 3.11
CA VAL A 182 8.06 3.58 4.54
C VAL A 182 9.35 4.25 4.99
N ASP A 183 10.30 4.49 4.08
CA ASP A 183 11.54 5.21 4.34
C ASP A 183 11.48 6.67 3.86
N ARG A 184 12.46 7.45 4.27
CA ARG A 184 12.68 8.82 3.79
C ARG A 184 12.99 8.79 2.30
N GLU A 185 12.43 9.76 1.54
CA GLU A 185 12.63 9.83 0.08
C GLU A 185 14.11 9.85 -0.32
N GLU A 186 14.93 10.61 0.41
CA GLU A 186 16.38 10.68 0.21
C GLU A 186 17.12 10.21 1.46
N ASP A 187 17.42 8.92 1.53
CA ASP A 187 18.10 8.28 2.65
C ASP A 187 19.49 7.71 2.30
N SER A 188 20.03 8.08 1.13
CA SER A 188 21.28 7.54 0.58
C SER A 188 21.28 6.03 0.38
N GLY A 189 20.10 5.44 0.14
CA GLY A 189 19.93 4.00 -0.09
C GLY A 189 20.07 3.15 1.18
N GLN A 190 19.90 3.73 2.35
CA GLN A 190 19.96 3.00 3.61
C GLN A 190 18.77 2.05 3.80
N LEU A 191 17.56 2.46 3.39
CA LEU A 191 16.33 1.68 3.42
C LEU A 191 16.09 1.01 4.78
N LEU A 192 16.22 1.77 5.87
CA LEU A 192 16.24 1.25 7.22
C LEU A 192 14.90 0.63 7.63
N SER A 193 13.79 1.24 7.25
CA SER A 193 12.44 0.74 7.57
C SER A 193 12.06 -0.45 6.71
N HIS A 194 12.40 -0.46 5.42
CA HIS A 194 12.24 -1.64 4.57
C HIS A 194 13.05 -2.82 5.12
N LYS A 195 14.34 -2.62 5.43
CA LYS A 195 15.18 -3.67 6.01
C LYS A 195 14.65 -4.17 7.35
N ALA A 196 14.17 -3.26 8.19
CA ALA A 196 13.56 -3.62 9.47
C ALA A 196 12.28 -4.44 9.28
N PHE A 197 11.39 -4.03 8.35
CA PHE A 197 10.14 -4.73 8.09
C PHE A 197 10.35 -6.13 7.56
N TRP A 198 11.21 -6.31 6.56
CA TRP A 198 11.50 -7.63 6.01
C TRP A 198 12.60 -8.39 6.76
N GLN A 199 13.23 -7.80 7.79
CA GLN A 199 14.37 -8.37 8.52
C GLN A 199 15.48 -8.86 7.55
N TYR A 200 15.66 -8.12 6.45
CA TYR A 200 16.62 -8.44 5.41
C TYR A 200 18.01 -7.91 5.77
N PRO A 201 19.10 -8.69 5.53
CA PRO A 201 19.12 -10.03 4.90
C PRO A 201 19.04 -11.21 5.88
N ASP A 202 19.12 -10.99 7.18
CA ASP A 202 19.49 -12.04 8.16
C ASP A 202 18.36 -13.06 8.46
N LYS A 203 17.11 -12.58 8.63
CA LYS A 203 15.93 -13.38 8.96
C LYS A 203 14.75 -13.02 8.07
N THR A 204 14.98 -13.08 6.76
CA THR A 204 14.07 -12.53 5.76
C THR A 204 12.65 -13.05 5.88
N ARG A 205 11.71 -12.11 6.08
CA ARG A 205 10.27 -12.34 6.17
C ARG A 205 9.65 -12.36 4.76
N ASN A 206 9.86 -13.47 4.06
CA ASN A 206 9.58 -13.61 2.62
C ASN A 206 8.12 -13.37 2.19
N ASN A 207 7.15 -13.61 3.07
CA ASN A 207 5.73 -13.50 2.76
C ASN A 207 5.09 -12.21 3.30
N SER A 208 5.87 -11.36 3.94
CA SER A 208 5.39 -10.06 4.40
C SER A 208 5.41 -9.04 3.26
N THR A 209 4.41 -8.16 3.23
CA THR A 209 4.24 -7.18 2.15
C THR A 209 4.05 -5.77 2.70
N ILE A 210 4.50 -4.79 1.93
CA ILE A 210 4.18 -3.39 2.13
C ILE A 210 3.26 -2.95 0.98
N THR A 211 2.21 -2.23 1.30
CA THR A 211 1.32 -1.58 0.33
C THR A 211 1.42 -0.07 0.54
N GLU A 212 1.82 0.65 -0.48
CA GLU A 212 2.06 2.08 -0.43
C GLU A 212 1.06 2.84 -1.28
N LEU A 213 0.97 4.16 -1.06
CA LEU A 213 0.06 5.06 -1.77
C LEU A 213 -1.40 4.58 -1.70
N ILE A 214 -1.85 4.11 -0.53
CA ILE A 214 -3.28 3.97 -0.29
C ILE A 214 -3.91 5.33 0.01
N TYR A 215 -5.23 5.42 -0.08
CA TYR A 215 -6.00 6.55 0.42
C TYR A 215 -7.17 6.06 1.27
N VAL A 216 -7.19 6.44 2.53
CA VAL A 216 -8.29 6.13 3.46
C VAL A 216 -9.14 7.38 3.63
N ALA A 217 -10.38 7.37 3.13
CA ALA A 217 -11.26 8.53 3.26
C ALA A 217 -11.53 8.89 4.74
N GLU A 218 -11.74 10.17 5.03
CA GLU A 218 -12.00 10.65 6.40
C GLU A 218 -13.24 10.02 7.04
N SER A 219 -14.23 9.65 6.23
CA SER A 219 -15.45 8.98 6.70
C SER A 219 -15.23 7.55 7.20
N ILE A 220 -14.04 6.98 6.99
CA ILE A 220 -13.69 5.64 7.48
C ILE A 220 -13.06 5.80 8.87
N GLU A 221 -13.71 5.28 9.89
CA GLU A 221 -13.26 5.36 11.27
C GLU A 221 -12.09 4.40 11.55
N ASP A 222 -11.24 4.75 12.51
CA ASP A 222 -10.22 3.82 13.01
C ASP A 222 -10.88 2.62 13.70
N GLY A 223 -10.31 1.42 13.51
CA GLY A 223 -10.87 0.19 14.06
C GLY A 223 -10.47 -1.06 13.32
N LEU A 224 -11.21 -2.15 13.57
CA LEU A 224 -10.97 -3.45 12.94
C LEU A 224 -11.77 -3.60 11.65
N TYR A 225 -11.13 -4.18 10.64
CA TYR A 225 -11.70 -4.44 9.33
C TYR A 225 -11.28 -5.83 8.81
N LEU A 226 -12.10 -6.40 7.95
CA LEU A 226 -11.65 -7.46 7.07
C LEU A 226 -10.99 -6.82 5.84
N LEU A 227 -9.69 -7.00 5.70
CA LEU A 227 -8.93 -6.59 4.52
C LEU A 227 -9.00 -7.68 3.45
N ASN A 228 -9.31 -7.30 2.22
CA ASN A 228 -9.03 -8.06 1.02
C ASN A 228 -7.91 -7.34 0.25
N LEU A 229 -6.74 -7.98 0.16
CA LEU A 229 -5.56 -7.49 -0.51
C LEU A 229 -5.27 -8.37 -1.73
N GLN A 230 -5.51 -7.84 -2.92
CA GLN A 230 -5.25 -8.54 -4.17
C GLN A 230 -4.34 -7.72 -5.10
N ILE A 231 -3.61 -8.43 -5.94
CA ILE A 231 -2.65 -7.89 -6.90
C ILE A 231 -2.93 -8.46 -8.30
N ALA A 232 -2.40 -7.81 -9.32
CA ALA A 232 -2.19 -8.45 -10.62
C ALA A 232 -1.03 -9.46 -10.51
N ALA A 233 -1.10 -10.56 -11.25
CA ALA A 233 -0.13 -11.66 -11.17
C ALA A 233 1.22 -11.32 -11.86
N PHE A 234 1.88 -10.25 -11.42
CA PHE A 234 3.18 -9.84 -11.93
C PHE A 234 4.30 -10.66 -11.28
N GLU A 235 5.18 -11.23 -12.09
CA GLU A 235 6.33 -12.01 -11.63
C GLU A 235 7.58 -11.12 -11.43
N ILE A 236 7.37 -9.96 -10.77
CA ILE A 236 8.40 -9.04 -10.29
C ILE A 236 8.16 -8.74 -8.81
N ASP A 237 8.95 -7.89 -8.21
CA ASP A 237 8.91 -7.54 -6.78
C ASP A 237 7.65 -6.80 -6.33
N VAL A 238 6.92 -6.17 -7.27
CA VAL A 238 5.82 -5.25 -7.03
C VAL A 238 4.67 -5.49 -8.01
N SER A 239 3.46 -5.14 -7.60
CA SER A 239 2.29 -5.11 -8.48
C SER A 239 1.36 -3.97 -8.11
N PRO A 240 0.69 -3.30 -9.08
CA PRO A 240 -0.48 -2.53 -8.77
C PRO A 240 -1.47 -3.36 -7.95
N SER A 241 -2.05 -2.75 -6.93
CA SER A 241 -2.97 -3.45 -6.04
C SER A 241 -4.26 -2.65 -5.81
N LYS A 242 -5.30 -3.35 -5.39
CA LYS A 242 -6.58 -2.74 -5.03
C LYS A 242 -7.02 -3.26 -3.67
N PRO A 243 -6.39 -2.79 -2.58
CA PRO A 243 -6.82 -3.13 -1.24
C PRO A 243 -8.23 -2.60 -0.97
N VAL A 244 -9.07 -3.47 -0.45
CA VAL A 244 -10.46 -3.18 -0.08
C VAL A 244 -10.69 -3.64 1.33
N ILE A 245 -11.37 -2.84 2.15
CA ILE A 245 -11.74 -3.22 3.51
C ILE A 245 -13.25 -3.30 3.68
N TYR A 246 -13.67 -4.09 4.64
CA TYR A 246 -15.07 -4.27 5.03
C TYR A 246 -15.19 -4.10 6.53
N ALA A 247 -16.19 -3.33 6.97
CA ALA A 247 -16.43 -3.11 8.40
C ALA A 247 -16.71 -4.43 9.13
N LEU A 248 -16.18 -4.55 10.33
CA LEU A 248 -16.44 -5.64 11.27
C LEU A 248 -17.35 -5.14 12.39
N THR A 249 -18.44 -5.82 12.62
CA THR A 249 -19.35 -5.58 13.73
C THR A 249 -19.38 -6.80 14.65
N LEU A 250 -19.36 -6.59 15.96
CA LEU A 250 -19.51 -7.67 16.92
C LEU A 250 -20.87 -8.38 16.70
N SER A 251 -20.85 -9.71 16.75
CA SER A 251 -22.03 -10.55 16.56
C SER A 251 -22.84 -10.67 17.83
#